data_3de70ca4ff6cdb19244d52e8268ff2f0
#
_entry.id   3de70ca4ff6cdb19244d52e8268ff2f0
#
_cell.length_a   1.000
_cell.length_b   1.000
_cell.length_c   1.000
_cell.angle_alpha   90.00
_cell.angle_beta   90.00
_cell.angle_gamma   90.00
#
_symmetry.space_group_name_H-M   'P 1'
#
loop_
_entity.id
_entity.type
_entity.pdbx_description
1 polymer ?
#
loop_
_entity_poly.entity_id
_entity_poly.type
_entity_poly.pdbx_seq_one_letter_code
_entity_poly.pdbx_strand_id
1 'polypeptide(L)'
;MRSINEIIIHCSATREGQDISVDTIKKWHVEGRGWSDIGYHFYIDINGKIWKGRDIDRSGAHCKNHNRNSIGICYCGGVETDGKTPKDTRTLEQKESLLHVLKTLMAMFPLATIYSHNEFANKACPSFDATKEYEDL
;
A
#
# COMPACT_ATOMS: atom_id res chain seq x y z
N MET A 1 -18.16 11.46 4.98
CA MET A 1 -17.21 10.45 4.42
C MET A 1 -16.59 10.98 3.12
N ARG A 2 -15.32 10.68 2.90
CA ARG A 2 -14.65 11.08 1.65
C ARG A 2 -15.22 10.31 0.45
N SER A 3 -15.18 10.92 -0.71
CA SER A 3 -15.48 10.23 -1.96
C SER A 3 -14.24 9.46 -2.41
N ILE A 4 -14.31 8.15 -2.49
CA ILE A 4 -13.19 7.27 -2.86
C ILE A 4 -13.40 6.74 -4.26
N ASN A 5 -12.51 7.09 -5.17
CA ASN A 5 -12.52 6.63 -6.56
C ASN A 5 -11.22 5.93 -6.98
N GLU A 6 -10.23 5.88 -6.10
CA GLU A 6 -8.95 5.22 -6.37
C GLU A 6 -8.50 4.41 -5.16
N ILE A 7 -7.96 3.23 -5.42
CA ILE A 7 -7.27 2.40 -4.43
C ILE A 7 -5.86 2.19 -4.98
N ILE A 8 -4.85 2.67 -4.24
CA ILE A 8 -3.47 2.70 -4.72
C ILE A 8 -2.61 1.75 -3.90
N ILE A 9 -1.95 0.83 -4.58
CA ILE A 9 -1.11 -0.20 -3.96
C ILE A 9 0.35 0.24 -3.96
N HIS A 10 0.98 0.11 -2.79
CA HIS A 10 2.37 0.46 -2.52
C HIS A 10 3.13 -0.72 -1.94
N CYS A 11 4.45 -0.62 -1.93
CA CYS A 11 5.33 -1.46 -1.12
C CYS A 11 6.14 -0.57 -0.17
N SER A 12 6.68 -1.18 0.88
CA SER A 12 7.54 -0.45 1.81
C SER A 12 8.92 -0.15 1.24
N ALA A 13 9.25 -0.76 0.09
CA ALA A 13 10.58 -0.69 -0.54
C ALA A 13 11.67 -1.17 0.41
N THR A 14 11.40 -2.26 1.11
CA THR A 14 12.31 -2.90 2.05
C THR A 14 12.73 -4.26 1.52
N ARG A 15 13.82 -4.81 2.07
CA ARG A 15 14.43 -6.05 1.58
C ARG A 15 13.52 -7.25 1.74
N GLU A 16 13.55 -8.12 0.75
CA GLU A 16 12.85 -9.40 0.79
C GLU A 16 13.18 -10.17 2.07
N GLY A 17 12.15 -10.70 2.74
CA GLY A 17 12.33 -11.48 3.96
C GLY A 17 12.51 -10.66 5.24
N GLN A 18 12.66 -9.35 5.14
CA GLN A 18 12.81 -8.50 6.31
C GLN A 18 11.43 -8.14 6.89
N ASP A 19 11.23 -8.46 8.17
CA ASP A 19 9.97 -8.17 8.84
C ASP A 19 9.98 -6.74 9.39
N ILE A 20 9.31 -5.84 8.69
CA ILE A 20 9.17 -4.44 9.11
C ILE A 20 7.78 -4.27 9.70
N SER A 21 7.70 -3.95 10.99
CA SER A 21 6.42 -3.78 11.67
C SER A 21 5.69 -2.50 11.23
N VAL A 22 4.36 -2.50 11.40
CA VAL A 22 3.55 -1.31 11.13
C VAL A 22 4.01 -0.11 11.99
N ASP A 23 4.43 -0.38 13.22
CA ASP A 23 4.94 0.68 14.12
C ASP A 23 6.22 1.31 13.57
N THR A 24 7.08 0.53 12.95
CA THR A 24 8.29 1.04 12.30
C THR A 24 7.95 1.95 11.13
N ILE A 25 7.00 1.54 10.27
CA ILE A 25 6.54 2.37 9.15
C ILE A 25 5.94 3.68 9.68
N LYS A 26 5.09 3.59 10.70
CA LYS A 26 4.51 4.78 11.34
C LYS A 26 5.58 5.71 11.89
N LYS A 27 6.59 5.15 12.54
CA LYS A 27 7.71 5.91 13.08
C LYS A 27 8.47 6.66 11.97
N TRP A 28 8.73 6.00 10.85
CA TRP A 28 9.38 6.65 9.71
C TRP A 28 8.57 7.84 9.18
N HIS A 29 7.24 7.72 9.15
CA HIS A 29 6.38 8.79 8.67
C HIS A 29 6.23 9.92 9.68
N VAL A 30 5.99 9.60 10.95
CA VAL A 30 5.74 10.61 11.99
C VAL A 30 7.04 11.32 12.38
N GLU A 31 8.09 10.57 12.70
CA GLU A 31 9.36 11.14 13.14
C GLU A 31 10.24 11.58 11.97
N GLY A 32 10.29 10.81 10.90
CA GLY A 32 11.15 11.08 9.75
C GLY A 32 10.60 12.14 8.80
N ARG A 33 9.28 12.22 8.64
CA ARG A 33 8.64 13.15 7.69
C ARG A 33 7.80 14.23 8.39
N GLY A 34 7.62 14.14 9.70
CA GLY A 34 6.83 15.09 10.45
C GLY A 34 5.32 15.00 10.24
N TRP A 35 4.83 13.87 9.73
CA TRP A 35 3.40 13.67 9.52
C TRP A 35 2.68 13.37 10.83
N SER A 36 1.36 13.59 10.87
CA SER A 36 0.55 13.34 12.07
C SER A 36 0.29 11.84 12.31
N ASP A 37 0.45 11.00 11.30
CA ASP A 37 0.16 9.58 11.37
C ASP A 37 0.86 8.87 10.21
N ILE A 38 0.83 7.53 10.21
CA ILE A 38 1.23 6.72 9.06
C ILE A 38 0.46 7.19 7.81
N GLY A 39 1.10 7.19 6.66
CA GLY A 39 0.51 7.70 5.42
C GLY A 39 -0.46 6.75 4.74
N TYR A 40 -0.39 5.44 5.02
CA TYR A 40 -1.24 4.41 4.43
C TYR A 40 -2.47 4.16 5.29
N HIS A 41 -3.54 3.67 4.67
CA HIS A 41 -4.74 3.26 5.37
C HIS A 41 -4.67 1.80 5.83
N PHE A 42 -3.94 0.97 5.11
CA PHE A 42 -3.69 -0.44 5.46
C PHE A 42 -2.24 -0.80 5.20
N TYR A 43 -1.70 -1.63 6.07
CA TYR A 43 -0.37 -2.20 5.92
C TYR A 43 -0.45 -3.72 6.09
N ILE A 44 0.15 -4.46 5.17
CA ILE A 44 0.19 -5.92 5.20
C ILE A 44 1.61 -6.33 5.50
N ASP A 45 1.84 -6.90 6.70
CA ASP A 45 3.18 -7.29 7.11
C ASP A 45 3.65 -8.55 6.36
N ILE A 46 4.89 -8.95 6.62
CA ILE A 46 5.50 -10.07 5.90
C ILE A 46 4.77 -11.39 6.13
N ASN A 47 4.07 -11.53 7.25
CA ASN A 47 3.30 -12.72 7.59
C ASN A 47 1.87 -12.68 7.03
N GLY A 48 1.53 -11.62 6.32
CA GLY A 48 0.20 -11.45 5.74
C GLY A 48 -0.82 -10.84 6.72
N LYS A 49 -0.39 -10.41 7.90
CA LYS A 49 -1.30 -9.76 8.84
C LYS A 49 -1.63 -8.35 8.34
N ILE A 50 -2.93 -8.03 8.37
CA ILE A 50 -3.47 -6.75 7.94
C ILE A 50 -3.54 -5.81 9.14
N TRP A 51 -2.89 -4.66 9.04
CA TRP A 51 -2.89 -3.63 10.06
C TRP A 51 -3.60 -2.39 9.55
N LYS A 52 -4.46 -1.80 10.38
CA LYS A 52 -5.05 -0.50 10.08
C LYS A 52 -4.00 0.58 10.33
N GLY A 53 -3.90 1.48 9.36
CA GLY A 53 -3.11 2.70 9.51
C GLY A 53 -4.03 3.87 9.77
N ARG A 54 -3.96 4.88 8.89
CA ARG A 54 -4.83 6.06 8.95
C ARG A 54 -6.28 5.64 8.69
N ASP A 55 -7.22 6.25 9.41
CA ASP A 55 -8.65 5.97 9.21
C ASP A 55 -9.04 6.26 7.75
N ILE A 56 -9.91 5.43 7.17
CA ILE A 56 -10.33 5.58 5.77
C ILE A 56 -11.13 6.88 5.51
N ASP A 57 -11.70 7.49 6.55
CA ASP A 57 -12.37 8.79 6.43
C ASP A 57 -11.39 9.96 6.33
N ARG A 58 -10.11 9.73 6.53
CA ARG A 58 -9.06 10.73 6.44
C ARG A 58 -8.23 10.53 5.18
N SER A 59 -7.88 11.66 4.52
CA SER A 59 -6.91 11.60 3.41
C SER A 59 -5.60 11.03 3.90
N GLY A 60 -4.99 10.15 3.11
CA GLY A 60 -3.68 9.60 3.40
C GLY A 60 -2.55 10.58 3.05
N ALA A 61 -1.34 10.08 3.15
CA ALA A 61 -0.13 10.76 2.68
C ALA A 61 0.73 9.69 2.00
N HIS A 62 0.28 9.20 0.86
CA HIS A 62 0.93 8.06 0.18
C HIS A 62 1.13 8.27 -1.32
N CYS A 63 0.39 9.17 -1.94
CA CYS A 63 0.53 9.44 -3.37
C CYS A 63 0.18 10.90 -3.65
N LYS A 64 1.20 11.70 -3.96
CA LYS A 64 1.04 13.14 -4.20
C LYS A 64 -0.01 13.39 -5.28
N ASN A 65 -0.91 14.33 -5.04
CA ASN A 65 -2.03 14.72 -5.91
C ASN A 65 -3.17 13.70 -5.97
N HIS A 66 -3.07 12.55 -5.29
CA HIS A 66 -4.09 11.51 -5.29
C HIS A 66 -4.62 11.16 -3.91
N ASN A 67 -4.09 11.77 -2.85
CA ASN A 67 -4.45 11.43 -1.47
C ASN A 67 -5.92 11.73 -1.13
N ARG A 68 -6.49 12.76 -1.73
CA ARG A 68 -7.82 13.25 -1.35
C ARG A 68 -8.94 12.23 -1.60
N ASN A 69 -8.87 11.49 -2.69
CA ASN A 69 -9.94 10.59 -3.14
C ASN A 69 -9.49 9.13 -3.24
N SER A 70 -8.44 8.76 -2.50
CA SER A 70 -7.88 7.41 -2.58
C SER A 70 -7.71 6.75 -1.23
N ILE A 71 -7.53 5.43 -1.28
CA ILE A 71 -7.09 4.61 -0.15
C ILE A 71 -5.74 4.02 -0.54
N GLY A 72 -4.76 4.13 0.35
CA GLY A 72 -3.43 3.58 0.16
C GLY A 72 -3.24 2.29 0.95
N ILE A 73 -2.76 1.26 0.26
CA ILE A 73 -2.43 -0.04 0.84
C ILE A 73 -0.96 -0.31 0.58
N CYS A 74 -0.20 -0.65 1.62
CA CYS A 74 1.22 -0.95 1.50
C CYS A 74 1.48 -2.38 1.96
N TYR A 75 2.27 -3.16 1.20
CA TYR A 75 2.78 -4.43 1.68
C TYR A 75 4.26 -4.33 2.04
N CYS A 76 4.69 -5.12 3.01
CA CYS A 76 6.09 -5.19 3.45
C CYS A 76 6.94 -5.88 2.39
N GLY A 77 7.94 -5.20 1.85
CA GLY A 77 8.86 -5.74 0.86
C GLY A 77 9.03 -4.82 -0.35
N GLY A 78 9.25 -5.41 -1.51
CA GLY A 78 9.31 -4.71 -2.78
C GLY A 78 10.71 -4.58 -3.38
N VAL A 79 11.77 -5.00 -2.67
CA VAL A 79 13.13 -5.04 -3.22
C VAL A 79 13.84 -6.34 -2.85
N GLU A 80 14.81 -6.71 -3.66
CA GLU A 80 15.63 -7.89 -3.39
C GLU A 80 16.47 -7.70 -2.13
N THR A 81 17.17 -8.76 -1.73
CA THR A 81 18.02 -8.74 -0.53
C THR A 81 19.17 -7.74 -0.62
N ASP A 82 19.52 -7.25 -1.82
CA ASP A 82 20.51 -6.21 -2.00
C ASP A 82 20.05 -4.82 -1.51
N GLY A 83 18.75 -4.68 -1.20
CA GLY A 83 18.17 -3.43 -0.75
C GLY A 83 17.97 -2.39 -1.84
N LYS A 84 18.14 -2.76 -3.11
CA LYS A 84 18.13 -1.82 -4.25
C LYS A 84 17.27 -2.26 -5.41
N THR A 85 17.35 -3.53 -5.82
CA THR A 85 16.69 -4.04 -7.02
C THR A 85 15.20 -4.26 -6.78
N PRO A 86 14.32 -3.56 -7.50
CA PRO A 86 12.88 -3.77 -7.37
C PRO A 86 12.50 -5.22 -7.70
N LYS A 87 11.62 -5.79 -6.87
CA LYS A 87 11.14 -7.14 -7.04
C LYS A 87 9.78 -7.29 -6.39
N ASP A 88 8.88 -8.03 -7.02
CA ASP A 88 7.63 -8.45 -6.38
C ASP A 88 7.97 -9.54 -5.36
N THR A 89 8.10 -9.12 -4.10
CA THR A 89 8.48 -10.01 -3.00
C THR A 89 7.28 -10.51 -2.19
N ARG A 90 6.06 -10.28 -2.68
CA ARG A 90 4.86 -10.69 -1.95
C ARG A 90 4.89 -12.20 -1.67
N THR A 91 4.72 -12.56 -0.40
CA THR A 91 4.50 -13.95 -0.01
C THR A 91 3.09 -14.39 -0.42
N LEU A 92 2.82 -15.69 -0.38
CA LEU A 92 1.47 -16.19 -0.63
C LEU A 92 0.46 -15.58 0.34
N GLU A 93 0.84 -15.50 1.62
CA GLU A 93 0.01 -14.92 2.68
C GLU A 93 -0.27 -13.44 2.42
N GLN A 94 0.72 -12.70 1.95
CA GLN A 94 0.53 -11.30 1.58
C GLN A 94 -0.41 -11.14 0.39
N LYS A 95 -0.28 -12.01 -0.62
CA LYS A 95 -1.18 -11.98 -1.78
C LYS A 95 -2.63 -12.27 -1.38
N GLU A 96 -2.84 -13.25 -0.52
CA GLU A 96 -4.17 -13.60 -0.03
C GLU A 96 -4.79 -12.43 0.77
N SER A 97 -4.01 -11.84 1.67
CA SER A 97 -4.47 -10.71 2.49
C SER A 97 -4.76 -9.47 1.63
N LEU A 98 -3.89 -9.17 0.67
CA LEU A 98 -4.09 -8.05 -0.24
C LEU A 98 -5.38 -8.24 -1.05
N LEU A 99 -5.61 -9.43 -1.58
CA LEU A 99 -6.84 -9.72 -2.31
C LEU A 99 -8.07 -9.56 -1.42
N HIS A 100 -7.99 -10.02 -0.17
CA HIS A 100 -9.08 -9.86 0.80
C HIS A 100 -9.41 -8.38 1.04
N VAL A 101 -8.41 -7.55 1.31
CA VAL A 101 -8.59 -6.11 1.53
C VAL A 101 -9.19 -5.46 0.28
N LEU A 102 -8.68 -5.79 -0.91
CA LEU A 102 -9.16 -5.23 -2.16
C LEU A 102 -10.63 -5.59 -2.42
N LYS A 103 -11.01 -6.84 -2.22
CA LYS A 103 -12.40 -7.27 -2.38
C LYS A 103 -13.32 -6.53 -1.41
N THR A 104 -12.90 -6.39 -0.16
CA THR A 104 -13.66 -5.65 0.86
C THR A 104 -13.85 -4.19 0.44
N LEU A 105 -12.78 -3.53 0.03
CA LEU A 105 -12.84 -2.12 -0.39
C LEU A 105 -13.65 -1.93 -1.66
N MET A 106 -13.55 -2.84 -2.63
CA MET A 106 -14.36 -2.75 -3.86
C MET A 106 -15.83 -2.95 -3.58
N ALA A 107 -16.20 -3.75 -2.57
CA ALA A 107 -17.59 -3.87 -2.12
C ALA A 107 -18.10 -2.57 -1.49
N MET A 108 -17.22 -1.86 -0.76
CA MET A 108 -17.55 -0.57 -0.14
C MET A 108 -17.57 0.58 -1.14
N PHE A 109 -16.66 0.55 -2.11
CA PHE A 109 -16.47 1.62 -3.09
C PHE A 109 -16.46 1.04 -4.51
N PRO A 110 -17.65 0.61 -5.00
CA PRO A 110 -17.71 -0.14 -6.27
C PRO A 110 -17.32 0.66 -7.51
N LEU A 111 -17.26 1.98 -7.41
CA LEU A 111 -16.83 2.84 -8.52
C LEU A 111 -15.33 3.14 -8.49
N ALA A 112 -14.60 2.63 -7.49
CA ALA A 112 -13.16 2.85 -7.40
C ALA A 112 -12.42 1.99 -8.41
N THR A 113 -11.25 2.48 -8.83
CA THR A 113 -10.30 1.75 -9.68
C THR A 113 -9.04 1.47 -8.89
N ILE A 114 -8.47 0.28 -9.06
CA ILE A 114 -7.24 -0.13 -8.39
C ILE A 114 -6.05 0.22 -9.29
N TYR A 115 -5.08 0.93 -8.70
CA TYR A 115 -3.87 1.37 -9.42
C TYR A 115 -2.60 0.98 -8.68
N SER A 116 -1.54 0.75 -9.45
CA SER A 116 -0.17 0.75 -8.94
C SER A 116 0.28 2.18 -8.66
N HIS A 117 1.05 2.40 -7.60
CA HIS A 117 1.66 3.70 -7.32
C HIS A 117 2.52 4.19 -8.50
N ASN A 118 3.20 3.29 -9.22
CA ASN A 118 4.03 3.64 -10.38
C ASN A 118 3.25 4.19 -11.58
N GLU A 119 1.93 4.15 -11.57
CA GLU A 119 1.11 4.86 -12.56
C GLU A 119 1.18 6.38 -12.37
N PHE A 120 1.41 6.84 -11.13
CA PHE A 120 1.33 8.26 -10.76
C PHE A 120 2.66 8.86 -10.33
N ALA A 121 3.71 8.05 -10.21
CA ALA A 121 5.02 8.50 -9.76
C ALA A 121 6.11 7.73 -10.49
N ASN A 122 7.25 8.38 -10.68
CA ASN A 122 8.41 7.76 -11.32
C ASN A 122 9.17 6.91 -10.28
N LYS A 123 8.56 5.82 -9.86
CA LYS A 123 9.07 4.88 -8.86
C LYS A 123 8.71 3.45 -9.26
N ALA A 124 9.47 2.49 -8.76
CA ALA A 124 9.16 1.07 -8.99
C ALA A 124 7.99 0.57 -8.13
N CYS A 125 7.77 1.20 -6.97
CA CYS A 125 6.68 0.85 -6.04
C CYS A 125 5.35 0.69 -6.77
N PRO A 126 4.61 -0.40 -6.62
CA PRO A 126 4.75 -1.49 -5.64
C PRO A 126 5.64 -2.66 -6.12
N SER A 127 6.44 -2.48 -7.14
CA SER A 127 7.36 -3.48 -7.74
C SER A 127 6.64 -4.62 -8.49
N PHE A 128 5.40 -4.39 -8.86
CA PHE A 128 4.61 -5.22 -9.78
C PHE A 128 3.50 -4.36 -10.39
N ASP A 129 2.89 -4.84 -11.45
CA ASP A 129 1.80 -4.10 -12.12
C ASP A 129 0.45 -4.45 -11.49
N ALA A 130 0.12 -3.73 -10.41
CA ALA A 130 -1.13 -3.95 -9.69
C ALA A 130 -2.34 -3.50 -10.50
N THR A 131 -2.19 -2.48 -11.34
CA THR A 131 -3.26 -2.01 -12.21
C THR A 131 -3.77 -3.15 -13.09
N LYS A 132 -2.85 -3.87 -13.71
CA LYS A 132 -3.18 -4.98 -14.59
C LYS A 132 -3.64 -6.21 -13.81
N GLU A 133 -2.94 -6.56 -12.73
CA GLU A 133 -3.23 -7.77 -11.95
C GLU A 133 -4.65 -7.76 -11.40
N TYR A 134 -5.16 -6.60 -11.02
CA TYR A 134 -6.46 -6.45 -10.36
C TYR A 134 -7.50 -5.74 -11.24
N GLU A 135 -7.28 -5.66 -12.55
CA GLU A 135 -8.18 -4.92 -13.44
C GLU A 135 -9.61 -5.48 -13.49
N ASP A 136 -9.78 -6.76 -13.19
CA ASP A 136 -11.08 -7.43 -13.23
C ASP A 136 -11.79 -7.52 -11.87
N LEU A 137 -11.24 -6.89 -10.85
CA LEU A 137 -11.85 -6.89 -9.51
C LEU A 137 -13.03 -5.93 -9.40
#